data_1f2bec4415121bfa9bf149859ed17621
#
_entry.id   1f2bec4415121bfa9bf149859ed17621
#
_cell.length_a   1.000
_cell.length_b   1.000
_cell.length_c   1.000
_cell.angle_alpha   90.00
_cell.angle_beta   90.00
_cell.angle_gamma   90.00
#
_symmetry.space_group_name_H-M   'P 1'
#
loop_
_entity.id
_entity.type
_entity.pdbx_description
1 polymer ?
#
loop_
_entity_poly.entity_id
_entity_poly.type
_entity_poly.pdbx_seq_one_letter_code
_entity_poly.pdbx_strand_id
1 'polypeptide(L)'
;MTSVLVVDDEKFVREGIVRGTDWKSVGCEVVGQAKNGEEALALARTLHPALIVTDIRMPKMDGIELVRTLRDEKQAVKVIFLTAYSDFSYAQQAVRLQASDYLLKPFEDGQLEAVVKKILGEDILHGKRAVSPRDAELLPLKEANAEMHRYVQSAIAYIADHYSEDAISITRIAEDIGVSEGHLSRLFKKDTGQSINSY
;
A
#
# COMPACT_ATOMS: atom_id res chain seq x y z
N MET A 1 -16.57 -14.42 12.16
CA MET A 1 -15.17 -14.00 11.90
C MET A 1 -15.06 -13.65 10.42
N THR A 2 -14.28 -12.65 10.09
CA THR A 2 -14.04 -12.24 8.71
C THR A 2 -13.11 -13.23 8.03
N SER A 3 -13.53 -13.82 6.92
CA SER A 3 -12.73 -14.81 6.17
C SER A 3 -11.62 -14.13 5.37
N VAL A 4 -10.39 -14.63 5.51
CA VAL A 4 -9.18 -14.08 4.87
C VAL A 4 -8.55 -15.11 3.95
N LEU A 5 -8.18 -14.69 2.74
CA LEU A 5 -7.33 -15.43 1.81
C LEU A 5 -5.95 -14.77 1.76
N VAL A 6 -4.89 -15.52 2.01
CA VAL A 6 -3.50 -15.05 1.96
C VAL A 6 -2.84 -15.54 0.68
N VAL A 7 -2.24 -14.62 -0.08
CA VAL A 7 -1.67 -14.91 -1.41
C VAL A 7 -0.24 -14.37 -1.49
N ASP A 8 0.73 -15.24 -1.72
CA ASP A 8 2.14 -14.89 -1.85
C ASP A 8 2.87 -16.07 -2.50
N ASP A 9 3.73 -15.84 -3.47
CA ASP A 9 4.44 -16.94 -4.16
C ASP A 9 5.56 -17.52 -3.30
N GLU A 10 6.12 -16.74 -2.38
CA GLU A 10 7.11 -17.19 -1.42
C GLU A 10 6.47 -17.96 -0.26
N LYS A 11 6.65 -19.27 -0.26
CA LYS A 11 6.07 -20.16 0.76
C LYS A 11 6.35 -19.72 2.21
N PHE A 12 7.60 -19.33 2.50
CA PHE A 12 7.98 -18.93 3.85
C PHE A 12 7.33 -17.62 4.28
N VAL A 13 7.23 -16.65 3.36
CA VAL A 13 6.54 -15.37 3.62
C VAL A 13 5.07 -15.62 3.87
N ARG A 14 4.41 -16.40 3.01
CA ARG A 14 3.00 -16.77 3.14
C ARG A 14 2.70 -17.48 4.46
N GLU A 15 3.50 -18.49 4.82
CA GLU A 15 3.36 -19.20 6.10
C GLU A 15 3.65 -18.28 7.29
N GLY A 16 4.60 -17.36 7.16
CA GLY A 16 4.93 -16.35 8.16
C GLY A 16 3.73 -15.43 8.42
N ILE A 17 3.10 -14.92 7.37
CA ILE A 17 1.89 -14.09 7.47
C ILE A 17 0.74 -14.86 8.15
N VAL A 18 0.51 -16.11 7.74
CA VAL A 18 -0.59 -16.92 8.29
C VAL A 18 -0.41 -17.23 9.78
N ARG A 19 0.82 -17.52 10.21
CA ARG A 19 1.12 -17.95 11.58
C ARG A 19 1.55 -16.81 12.50
N GLY A 20 2.21 -15.78 11.95
CA GLY A 20 2.76 -14.66 12.70
C GLY A 20 1.73 -13.58 13.03
N THR A 21 0.69 -13.44 12.20
CA THR A 21 -0.37 -12.47 12.42
C THR A 21 -1.42 -13.02 13.39
N ASP A 22 -1.78 -12.26 14.42
CA ASP A 22 -2.86 -12.62 15.34
C ASP A 22 -4.24 -12.30 14.74
N TRP A 23 -4.63 -13.12 13.76
CA TRP A 23 -5.91 -12.99 13.05
C TRP A 23 -7.12 -12.98 13.98
N LYS A 24 -7.06 -13.73 15.10
CA LYS A 24 -8.16 -13.81 16.05
C LYS A 24 -8.38 -12.49 16.79
N SER A 25 -7.30 -11.78 17.14
CA SER A 25 -7.39 -10.48 17.82
C SER A 25 -8.04 -9.40 16.95
N VAL A 26 -8.01 -9.56 15.64
CA VAL A 26 -8.64 -8.66 14.67
C VAL A 26 -9.97 -9.19 14.12
N GLY A 27 -10.52 -10.25 14.72
CA GLY A 27 -11.82 -10.83 14.34
C GLY A 27 -11.79 -11.58 13.00
N CYS A 28 -10.63 -12.05 12.56
CA CYS A 28 -10.41 -12.71 11.29
C CYS A 28 -10.08 -14.20 11.43
N GLU A 29 -10.23 -14.93 10.33
CA GLU A 29 -9.83 -16.33 10.18
C GLU A 29 -9.29 -16.55 8.76
N VAL A 30 -8.10 -17.15 8.65
CA VAL A 30 -7.54 -17.52 7.35
C VAL A 30 -8.22 -18.78 6.84
N VAL A 31 -8.99 -18.63 5.76
CA VAL A 31 -9.78 -19.74 5.16
C VAL A 31 -9.07 -20.39 3.97
N GLY A 32 -7.99 -19.78 3.46
CA GLY A 32 -7.23 -20.32 2.34
C GLY A 32 -5.88 -19.63 2.15
N GLN A 33 -5.03 -20.29 1.38
CA GLN A 33 -3.73 -19.80 0.95
C GLN A 33 -3.53 -20.08 -0.52
N ALA A 34 -2.91 -19.19 -1.27
CA ALA A 34 -2.56 -19.35 -2.67
C ALA A 34 -1.13 -18.88 -2.95
N LYS A 35 -0.49 -19.46 -3.97
CA LYS A 35 0.90 -19.12 -4.36
C LYS A 35 0.99 -18.28 -5.64
N ASN A 36 -0.13 -17.91 -6.23
CA ASN A 36 -0.25 -17.02 -7.39
C ASN A 36 -1.71 -16.57 -7.55
N GLY A 37 -1.93 -15.61 -8.44
CA GLY A 37 -3.25 -15.04 -8.67
C GLY A 37 -4.27 -16.02 -9.27
N GLU A 38 -3.85 -16.99 -10.12
CA GLU A 38 -4.77 -17.98 -10.69
C GLU A 38 -5.37 -18.89 -9.60
N GLU A 39 -4.52 -19.38 -8.70
CA GLU A 39 -4.94 -20.21 -7.56
C GLU A 39 -5.81 -19.40 -6.59
N ALA A 40 -5.41 -18.13 -6.33
CA ALA A 40 -6.17 -17.20 -5.52
C ALA A 40 -7.56 -16.91 -6.10
N LEU A 41 -7.67 -16.71 -7.41
CA LEU A 41 -8.93 -16.47 -8.09
C LEU A 41 -9.86 -17.69 -7.99
N ALA A 42 -9.34 -18.91 -8.18
CA ALA A 42 -10.10 -20.13 -8.02
C ALA A 42 -10.63 -20.30 -6.59
N LEU A 43 -9.78 -20.03 -5.59
CA LEU A 43 -10.18 -20.07 -4.18
C LEU A 43 -11.16 -18.95 -3.83
N ALA A 44 -10.98 -17.75 -4.35
CA ALA A 44 -11.89 -16.63 -4.11
C ALA A 44 -13.31 -16.92 -4.62
N ARG A 45 -13.44 -17.57 -5.77
CA ARG A 45 -14.73 -17.99 -6.33
C ARG A 45 -15.44 -19.07 -5.50
N THR A 46 -14.68 -19.90 -4.79
CA THR A 46 -15.23 -21.02 -4.00
C THR A 46 -15.47 -20.62 -2.54
N LEU A 47 -14.53 -19.89 -1.94
CA LEU A 47 -14.55 -19.58 -0.51
C LEU A 47 -15.22 -18.24 -0.21
N HIS A 48 -15.39 -17.38 -1.22
CA HIS A 48 -15.94 -16.03 -1.08
C HIS A 48 -15.32 -15.27 0.12
N PRO A 49 -13.99 -15.10 0.16
CA PRO A 49 -13.34 -14.42 1.29
C PRO A 49 -13.80 -12.96 1.37
N ALA A 50 -13.93 -12.47 2.59
CA ALA A 50 -14.27 -11.06 2.80
C ALA A 50 -13.04 -10.13 2.66
N LEU A 51 -11.83 -10.69 2.87
CA LEU A 51 -10.56 -10.01 2.76
C LEU A 51 -9.54 -10.87 2.01
N ILE A 52 -8.81 -10.27 1.09
CA ILE A 52 -7.63 -10.86 0.44
C ILE A 52 -6.40 -10.04 0.82
N VAL A 53 -5.38 -10.71 1.32
CA VAL A 53 -4.04 -10.14 1.54
C VAL A 53 -3.12 -10.77 0.50
N THR A 54 -2.63 -9.98 -0.44
CA THR A 54 -1.92 -10.50 -1.61
C THR A 54 -0.62 -9.76 -1.88
N ASP A 55 0.45 -10.51 -2.23
CA ASP A 55 1.59 -9.89 -2.88
C ASP A 55 1.19 -9.33 -4.25
N ILE A 56 1.90 -8.31 -4.70
CA ILE A 56 1.71 -7.73 -6.04
C ILE A 56 2.42 -8.60 -7.08
N ARG A 57 3.70 -8.91 -6.85
CA ARG A 57 4.53 -9.61 -7.84
C ARG A 57 4.50 -11.11 -7.62
N MET A 58 3.77 -11.81 -8.46
CA MET A 58 3.70 -13.27 -8.43
C MET A 58 3.74 -13.84 -9.86
N PRO A 59 4.23 -15.08 -10.03
CA PRO A 59 4.24 -15.74 -11.34
C PRO A 59 2.81 -16.04 -11.83
N LYS A 60 2.65 -16.18 -13.14
CA LYS A 60 1.41 -16.47 -13.89
C LYS A 60 0.44 -15.29 -13.89
N MET A 61 -0.29 -15.10 -12.83
CA MET A 61 -1.20 -13.98 -12.59
C MET A 61 -0.70 -13.21 -11.38
N ASP A 62 -0.39 -11.94 -11.54
CA ASP A 62 0.03 -11.05 -10.47
C ASP A 62 -1.16 -10.56 -9.60
N GLY A 63 -0.85 -9.91 -8.47
CA GLY A 63 -1.89 -9.44 -7.55
C GLY A 63 -2.78 -8.34 -8.15
N ILE A 64 -2.26 -7.54 -9.06
CA ILE A 64 -3.02 -6.49 -9.76
C ILE A 64 -4.03 -7.11 -10.73
N GLU A 65 -3.59 -8.09 -11.52
CA GLU A 65 -4.47 -8.83 -12.44
C GLU A 65 -5.55 -9.61 -11.70
N LEU A 66 -5.18 -10.24 -10.56
CA LEU A 66 -6.12 -10.90 -9.67
C LEU A 66 -7.25 -9.95 -9.25
N VAL A 67 -6.89 -8.79 -8.68
CA VAL A 67 -7.87 -7.84 -8.17
C VAL A 67 -8.69 -7.23 -9.29
N ARG A 68 -8.09 -6.95 -10.45
CA ARG A 68 -8.83 -6.48 -11.63
C ARG A 68 -9.90 -7.49 -12.03
N THR A 69 -9.54 -8.77 -12.14
CA THR A 69 -10.48 -9.84 -12.49
C THR A 69 -11.60 -9.97 -11.47
N LEU A 70 -11.29 -9.88 -10.17
CA LEU A 70 -12.31 -9.91 -9.11
C LEU A 70 -13.28 -8.72 -9.21
N ARG A 71 -12.81 -7.53 -9.58
CA ARG A 71 -13.65 -6.34 -9.79
C ARG A 71 -14.53 -6.49 -11.03
N ASP A 72 -14.00 -7.05 -12.13
CA ASP A 72 -14.75 -7.32 -13.35
C ASP A 72 -15.87 -8.36 -13.09
N GLU A 73 -15.61 -9.32 -12.21
CA GLU A 73 -16.60 -10.28 -11.72
C GLU A 73 -17.56 -9.70 -10.66
N LYS A 74 -17.45 -8.40 -10.36
CA LYS A 74 -18.27 -7.71 -9.34
C LYS A 74 -18.18 -8.33 -7.93
N GLN A 75 -17.06 -8.96 -7.61
CA GLN A 75 -16.83 -9.49 -6.27
C GLN A 75 -16.46 -8.33 -5.32
N ALA A 76 -17.30 -8.11 -4.32
CA ALA A 76 -17.10 -7.09 -3.30
C ALA A 76 -16.16 -7.61 -2.18
N VAL A 77 -14.91 -7.91 -2.53
CA VAL A 77 -13.88 -8.34 -1.58
C VAL A 77 -12.95 -7.20 -1.22
N LYS A 78 -12.60 -7.05 0.05
CA LYS A 78 -11.57 -6.12 0.51
C LYS A 78 -10.19 -6.65 0.14
N VAL A 79 -9.26 -5.76 -0.21
CA VAL A 79 -7.92 -6.16 -0.64
C VAL A 79 -6.87 -5.33 0.05
N ILE A 80 -5.87 -6.00 0.62
CA ILE A 80 -4.61 -5.41 1.09
C ILE A 80 -3.50 -5.92 0.17
N PHE A 81 -2.78 -5.01 -0.49
CA PHE A 81 -1.59 -5.36 -1.21
C PHE A 81 -0.36 -5.38 -0.30
N LEU A 82 0.43 -6.43 -0.40
CA LEU A 82 1.78 -6.50 0.16
C LEU A 82 2.78 -6.24 -0.97
N THR A 83 3.80 -5.44 -0.75
CA THR A 83 4.79 -5.14 -1.79
C THR A 83 6.17 -4.92 -1.20
N ALA A 84 7.19 -5.49 -1.84
CA ALA A 84 8.60 -5.23 -1.53
C ALA A 84 9.12 -3.93 -2.17
N TYR A 85 8.31 -3.28 -3.00
CA TYR A 85 8.73 -2.15 -3.80
C TYR A 85 7.91 -0.91 -3.46
N SER A 86 8.61 0.17 -3.12
CA SER A 86 8.05 1.52 -3.02
C SER A 86 7.75 2.12 -4.41
N ASP A 87 7.44 1.29 -5.41
CA ASP A 87 7.16 1.78 -6.75
C ASP A 87 5.78 2.44 -6.77
N PHE A 88 5.78 3.73 -6.97
CA PHE A 88 4.59 4.58 -7.04
C PHE A 88 3.55 4.07 -8.06
N SER A 89 4.01 3.36 -9.10
CA SER A 89 3.11 2.78 -10.11
C SER A 89 2.15 1.75 -9.53
N TYR A 90 2.58 0.94 -8.56
CA TYR A 90 1.73 -0.05 -7.91
C TYR A 90 0.75 0.57 -6.93
N ALA A 91 1.18 1.57 -6.16
CA ALA A 91 0.27 2.32 -5.28
C ALA A 91 -0.84 3.00 -6.10
N GLN A 92 -0.49 3.58 -7.26
CA GLN A 92 -1.47 4.19 -8.16
C GLN A 92 -2.45 3.16 -8.75
N GLN A 93 -2.00 1.96 -9.09
CA GLN A 93 -2.87 0.88 -9.57
C GLN A 93 -3.76 0.34 -8.45
N ALA A 94 -3.24 0.19 -7.23
CA ALA A 94 -4.02 -0.21 -6.06
C ALA A 94 -5.20 0.76 -5.81
N VAL A 95 -4.96 2.07 -5.89
CA VAL A 95 -6.02 3.09 -5.79
C VAL A 95 -7.06 2.94 -6.89
N ARG A 96 -6.65 2.75 -8.16
CA ARG A 96 -7.58 2.57 -9.29
C ARG A 96 -8.45 1.32 -9.15
N LEU A 97 -7.93 0.27 -8.53
CA LEU A 97 -8.63 -0.98 -8.29
C LEU A 97 -9.43 -0.97 -6.98
N GLN A 98 -9.52 0.17 -6.31
CA GLN A 98 -10.20 0.30 -5.03
C GLN A 98 -9.71 -0.72 -3.99
N ALA A 99 -8.40 -0.91 -3.93
CA ALA A 99 -7.79 -1.66 -2.83
C ALA A 99 -8.08 -0.94 -1.51
N SER A 100 -8.30 -1.72 -0.46
CA SER A 100 -8.63 -1.15 0.85
C SER A 100 -7.41 -0.53 1.52
N ASP A 101 -6.21 -1.10 1.29
CA ASP A 101 -4.94 -0.56 1.77
C ASP A 101 -3.75 -1.25 1.07
N TYR A 102 -2.52 -0.78 1.35
CA TYR A 102 -1.28 -1.46 0.96
C TYR A 102 -0.26 -1.42 2.09
N LEU A 103 0.63 -2.41 2.16
CA LEU A 103 1.65 -2.54 3.18
C LEU A 103 3.00 -2.90 2.55
N LEU A 104 4.06 -2.16 2.91
CA LEU A 104 5.42 -2.42 2.42
C LEU A 104 6.08 -3.55 3.19
N LYS A 105 6.73 -4.47 2.48
CA LYS A 105 7.61 -5.50 3.03
C LYS A 105 9.05 -4.96 3.15
N PRO A 106 9.81 -5.30 4.21
CA PRO A 106 9.35 -6.01 5.41
C PRO A 106 8.49 -5.12 6.31
N PHE A 107 7.45 -5.67 6.92
CA PHE A 107 6.63 -4.99 7.89
C PHE A 107 6.86 -5.56 9.30
N GLU A 108 6.64 -4.73 10.31
CA GLU A 108 6.82 -5.07 11.71
C GLU A 108 5.62 -5.86 12.24
N ASP A 109 5.85 -6.59 13.35
CA ASP A 109 4.79 -7.30 14.05
C ASP A 109 3.68 -6.32 14.48
N GLY A 110 2.44 -6.69 14.23
CA GLY A 110 1.27 -5.86 14.53
C GLY A 110 0.88 -4.83 13.46
N GLN A 111 1.71 -4.57 12.45
CA GLN A 111 1.36 -3.63 11.37
C GLN A 111 0.22 -4.13 10.51
N LEU A 112 0.24 -5.42 10.14
CA LEU A 112 -0.84 -6.01 9.34
C LEU A 112 -2.15 -6.04 10.13
N GLU A 113 -2.09 -6.38 11.41
CA GLU A 113 -3.25 -6.33 12.31
C GLU A 113 -3.84 -4.93 12.42
N ALA A 114 -3.00 -3.89 12.51
CA ALA A 114 -3.45 -2.50 12.56
C ALA A 114 -4.19 -2.09 11.29
N VAL A 115 -3.65 -2.47 10.11
CA VAL A 115 -4.29 -2.23 8.80
C VAL A 115 -5.63 -2.97 8.71
N VAL A 116 -5.67 -4.24 9.10
CA VAL A 116 -6.89 -5.04 9.10
C VAL A 116 -7.96 -4.44 10.03
N LYS A 117 -7.58 -4.02 11.25
CA LYS A 117 -8.50 -3.34 12.20
C LYS A 117 -9.07 -2.06 11.61
N LYS A 118 -8.24 -1.23 10.98
CA LYS A 118 -8.66 0.00 10.31
C LYS A 118 -9.72 -0.31 9.25
N ILE A 119 -9.43 -1.23 8.34
CA ILE A 119 -10.31 -1.59 7.22
C ILE A 119 -11.64 -2.19 7.70
N LEU A 120 -11.62 -3.03 8.73
CA LEU A 120 -12.83 -3.65 9.27
C LEU A 120 -13.60 -2.71 10.21
N GLY A 121 -12.89 -1.80 10.90
CA GLY A 121 -13.49 -0.79 11.79
C GLY A 121 -14.27 0.27 11.03
N GLU A 122 -13.86 0.63 9.82
CA GLU A 122 -14.57 1.55 8.95
C GLU A 122 -15.98 1.04 8.58
N ASP A 123 -16.20 -0.27 8.48
CA ASP A 123 -17.53 -0.85 8.23
C ASP A 123 -18.48 -0.66 9.42
N ILE A 124 -17.97 -0.61 10.65
CA ILE A 124 -18.79 -0.45 11.86
C ILE A 124 -19.24 1.00 12.01
N LEU A 125 -18.40 1.97 11.62
CA LEU A 125 -18.71 3.40 11.70
C LEU A 125 -19.53 3.89 10.50
N HIS A 126 -19.49 3.21 9.36
CA HIS A 126 -20.16 3.58 8.12
C HIS A 126 -21.36 2.68 7.79
N GLY A 127 -22.03 2.15 8.80
CA GLY A 127 -23.36 1.54 8.63
C GLY A 127 -24.26 2.47 7.79
N LYS A 128 -24.35 2.22 6.47
CA LYS A 128 -25.17 2.92 5.48
C LYS A 128 -24.79 4.37 5.13
N ARG A 129 -23.56 4.56 4.62
CA ARG A 129 -23.37 5.61 3.61
C ARG A 129 -22.53 5.01 2.49
N ALA A 130 -23.16 4.81 1.33
CA ALA A 130 -22.42 4.61 0.09
C ALA A 130 -21.53 5.84 -0.09
N VAL A 131 -20.23 5.68 0.12
CA VAL A 131 -19.24 6.70 -0.18
C VAL A 131 -19.36 6.95 -1.68
N SER A 132 -19.62 8.20 -2.06
CA SER A 132 -19.68 8.51 -3.47
C SER A 132 -18.34 8.18 -4.12
N PRO A 133 -18.31 7.72 -5.38
CA PRO A 133 -17.05 7.38 -6.06
C PRO A 133 -16.01 8.52 -6.05
N ARG A 134 -16.44 9.76 -5.87
CA ARG A 134 -15.58 10.95 -5.78
C ARG A 134 -14.86 11.11 -4.43
N ASP A 135 -15.46 10.65 -3.34
CA ASP A 135 -14.86 10.80 -2.00
C ASP A 135 -13.84 9.68 -1.72
N ALA A 136 -14.06 8.49 -2.29
CA ALA A 136 -13.11 7.37 -2.22
C ALA A 136 -11.81 7.63 -3.04
N GLU A 137 -11.90 8.46 -4.09
CA GLU A 137 -10.76 8.80 -4.95
C GLU A 137 -9.78 9.81 -4.33
N LEU A 138 -10.24 10.58 -3.33
CA LEU A 138 -9.49 11.72 -2.79
C LEU A 138 -8.75 11.44 -1.47
N LEU A 139 -9.15 10.44 -0.68
CA LEU A 139 -8.58 10.19 0.64
C LEU A 139 -7.15 9.60 0.59
N PRO A 140 -6.86 8.54 -0.19
CA PRO A 140 -5.49 8.03 -0.33
C PRO A 140 -4.55 8.99 -1.06
N LEU A 141 -5.09 9.79 -2.03
CA LEU A 141 -4.33 10.83 -2.73
C LEU A 141 -3.99 12.02 -1.83
N LYS A 142 -4.83 12.35 -0.85
CA LYS A 142 -4.55 13.42 0.12
C LYS A 142 -3.46 13.00 1.11
N GLU A 143 -3.46 11.77 1.58
CA GLU A 143 -2.43 11.27 2.50
C GLU A 143 -1.09 11.08 1.78
N ALA A 144 -1.05 10.49 0.60
CA ALA A 144 0.15 10.38 -0.22
C ALA A 144 0.70 11.75 -0.67
N ASN A 145 -0.19 12.71 -1.00
CA ASN A 145 0.22 14.08 -1.30
C ASN A 145 0.68 14.85 -0.06
N ALA A 146 0.13 14.56 1.13
CA ALA A 146 0.58 15.16 2.37
C ALA A 146 1.99 14.69 2.76
N GLU A 147 2.30 13.39 2.58
CA GLU A 147 3.67 12.89 2.80
C GLU A 147 4.65 13.39 1.73
N MET A 148 4.29 13.40 0.45
CA MET A 148 5.09 13.99 -0.62
C MET A 148 5.38 15.46 -0.33
N HIS A 149 4.37 16.22 0.02
CA HIS A 149 4.51 17.64 0.38
C HIS A 149 5.41 17.84 1.61
N ARG A 150 5.39 16.92 2.57
CA ARG A 150 6.25 16.96 3.77
C ARG A 150 7.73 16.81 3.42
N TYR A 151 8.12 15.85 2.58
CA TYR A 151 9.52 15.67 2.16
C TYR A 151 10.05 16.87 1.36
N VAL A 152 9.22 17.44 0.49
CA VAL A 152 9.59 18.65 -0.26
C VAL A 152 9.70 19.85 0.66
N GLN A 153 8.81 20.02 1.61
CA GLN A 153 8.89 21.08 2.62
C GLN A 153 10.13 20.94 3.51
N SER A 154 10.45 19.71 3.95
CA SER A 154 11.68 19.44 4.72
C SER A 154 12.94 19.76 3.91
N ALA A 155 12.94 19.43 2.60
CA ALA A 155 14.07 19.77 1.73
C ALA A 155 14.23 21.29 1.55
N ILE A 156 13.14 22.02 1.37
CA ILE A 156 13.16 23.49 1.27
C ILE A 156 13.64 24.12 2.58
N ALA A 157 13.15 23.62 3.73
CA ALA A 157 13.61 24.09 5.04
C ALA A 157 15.10 23.82 5.24
N TYR A 158 15.58 22.62 4.91
CA TYR A 158 17.01 22.28 4.99
C TYR A 158 17.86 23.20 4.13
N ILE A 159 17.45 23.46 2.87
CA ILE A 159 18.15 24.39 1.98
C ILE A 159 18.20 25.80 2.59
N ALA A 160 17.08 26.29 3.12
CA ALA A 160 16.99 27.61 3.72
C ALA A 160 17.89 27.77 4.95
N ASP A 161 18.00 26.74 5.79
CA ASP A 161 18.82 26.76 7.01
C ASP A 161 20.33 26.62 6.71
N HIS A 162 20.71 25.99 5.59
CA HIS A 162 22.11 25.70 5.25
C HIS A 162 22.57 26.45 3.99
N TYR A 163 21.79 27.43 3.50
CA TYR A 163 22.08 28.17 2.26
C TYR A 163 23.48 28.85 2.21
N SER A 164 24.09 29.14 3.36
CA SER A 164 25.42 29.74 3.47
C SER A 164 26.59 28.75 3.53
N GLU A 165 26.32 27.44 3.50
CA GLU A 165 27.33 26.39 3.52
C GLU A 165 27.74 26.00 2.10
N ASP A 166 29.05 26.03 1.77
CA ASP A 166 29.59 25.66 0.45
C ASP A 166 29.38 24.21 0.01
N ALA A 167 28.64 23.40 0.77
CA ALA A 167 28.52 21.96 0.59
C ALA A 167 27.09 21.41 0.66
N ILE A 168 26.09 22.16 0.22
CA ILE A 168 24.73 21.59 0.06
C ILE A 168 24.73 20.68 -1.17
N SER A 169 24.48 19.38 -0.93
CA SER A 169 24.27 18.42 -2.00
C SER A 169 22.92 17.69 -1.82
N ILE A 170 22.32 17.28 -2.92
CA ILE A 170 21.09 16.50 -2.88
C ILE A 170 21.23 15.21 -2.06
N THR A 171 22.43 14.61 -2.06
CA THR A 171 22.81 13.45 -1.26
C THR A 171 22.59 13.74 0.22
N ARG A 172 23.14 14.83 0.70
CA ARG A 172 23.08 15.23 2.11
C ARG A 172 21.65 15.57 2.55
N ILE A 173 20.89 16.25 1.69
CA ILE A 173 19.47 16.55 1.95
C ILE A 173 18.66 15.26 2.01
N ALA A 174 18.90 14.32 1.09
CA ALA A 174 18.17 13.05 1.03
C ALA A 174 18.48 12.16 2.24
N GLU A 175 19.74 12.13 2.69
CA GLU A 175 20.17 11.42 3.89
C GLU A 175 19.50 11.98 5.15
N ASP A 176 19.48 13.31 5.31
CA ASP A 176 18.86 13.97 6.48
C ASP A 176 17.34 13.71 6.56
N ILE A 177 16.67 13.67 5.41
CA ILE A 177 15.22 13.43 5.31
C ILE A 177 14.89 11.93 5.35
N GLY A 178 15.89 11.04 5.18
CA GLY A 178 15.72 9.59 5.21
C GLY A 178 15.12 9.01 3.92
N VAL A 179 15.42 9.61 2.75
CA VAL A 179 14.95 9.14 1.44
C VAL A 179 16.12 8.99 0.45
N SER A 180 15.90 8.27 -0.67
CA SER A 180 16.92 8.21 -1.72
C SER A 180 16.96 9.51 -2.55
N GLU A 181 18.15 9.89 -3.05
CA GLU A 181 18.34 11.07 -3.90
C GLU A 181 17.39 11.09 -5.11
N GLY A 182 17.26 9.96 -5.81
CA GLY A 182 16.39 9.83 -6.97
C GLY A 182 14.91 9.98 -6.63
N HIS A 183 14.51 9.60 -5.41
CA HIS A 183 13.15 9.80 -4.92
C HIS A 183 12.90 11.27 -4.62
N LEU A 184 13.79 11.90 -3.85
CA LEU A 184 13.72 13.32 -3.51
C LEU A 184 13.72 14.21 -4.76
N SER A 185 14.60 13.95 -5.73
CA SER A 185 14.68 14.70 -7.00
C SER A 185 13.35 14.67 -7.77
N ARG A 186 12.74 13.49 -7.86
CA ARG A 186 11.46 13.34 -8.58
C ARG A 186 10.32 14.05 -7.88
N LEU A 187 10.23 13.92 -6.54
CA LEU A 187 9.22 14.60 -5.74
C LEU A 187 9.38 16.12 -5.83
N PHE A 188 10.59 16.62 -5.64
CA PHE A 188 10.88 18.04 -5.66
C PHE A 188 10.51 18.67 -7.01
N LYS A 189 10.93 18.04 -8.14
CA LYS A 189 10.60 18.52 -9.47
C LYS A 189 9.10 18.47 -9.75
N LYS A 190 8.39 17.47 -9.23
CA LYS A 190 6.94 17.35 -9.40
C LYS A 190 6.17 18.43 -8.67
N ASP A 191 6.59 18.75 -7.42
CA ASP A 191 5.85 19.69 -6.56
C ASP A 191 6.24 21.14 -6.82
N THR A 192 7.53 21.42 -7.13
CA THR A 192 8.04 22.79 -7.35
C THR A 192 8.15 23.18 -8.82
N GLY A 193 8.08 22.21 -9.73
CA GLY A 193 8.31 22.41 -11.17
C GLY A 193 9.78 22.53 -11.55
N GLN A 194 10.71 22.58 -10.59
CA GLN A 194 12.15 22.78 -10.81
C GLN A 194 12.97 21.62 -10.23
N SER A 195 14.21 21.45 -10.72
CA SER A 195 15.11 20.49 -10.07
C SER A 195 15.66 21.07 -8.77
N ILE A 196 15.95 20.21 -7.79
CA ILE A 196 16.49 20.66 -6.50
C ILE A 196 17.85 21.38 -6.63
N ASN A 197 18.62 21.05 -7.68
CA ASN A 197 19.88 21.70 -7.99
C ASN A 197 19.71 23.08 -8.68
N SER A 198 18.49 23.40 -9.10
CA SER A 198 18.15 24.68 -9.76
C SER A 198 17.36 25.60 -8.85
N TYR A 199 16.97 25.11 -7.71
CA TYR A 199 16.20 25.83 -6.69
C TYR A 199 17.13 26.63 -5.79
#